data_1019fbffa503b7d1c542c21abf2083e1
#
_entry.id   1019fbffa503b7d1c542c21abf2083e1
#
_cell.length_a   1.000
_cell.length_b   1.000
_cell.length_c   1.000
_cell.angle_alpha   90.00
_cell.angle_beta   90.00
_cell.angle_gamma   90.00
#
_symmetry.space_group_name_H-M   'P 1'
#
loop_
_entity.id
_entity.type
_entity.pdbx_description
1 polymer ?
#
loop_
_entity_poly.entity_id
_entity_poly.type
_entity_poly.pdbx_seq_one_letter_code
_entity_poly.pdbx_strand_id
1 'polypeptide(L)'
;RDYYASRGLGDVYKRQVLKALFKYVNDFKMDMDHFMVVSPDEGALNRNMYYSSVLGVDLGMFYKRRDYSRIVNGRNPIVAHEYLGNSVEGKDVFIADDIISSGESMLDIAIELKKRNAKRIFAYATYPIFTNGLEAFDKAYADGKIDYVFGTNLSYRTPELLSREWFCEVDVSKYLSYLIMALNHDMSISKVIDPHQKISALLEKHKND
;
A
#
# COMPACT_ATOMS: atom_id res chain seq x y z
N ARG A 1 -10.85 18.14 -17.15
CA ARG A 1 -9.64 18.82 -16.61
C ARG A 1 -9.18 18.21 -15.28
N ASP A 2 -10.09 17.80 -14.41
CA ASP A 2 -9.77 17.30 -13.08
C ASP A 2 -9.21 15.86 -13.03
N TYR A 3 -9.44 15.07 -14.07
CA TYR A 3 -8.98 13.68 -14.17
C TYR A 3 -7.45 13.56 -14.28
N TYR A 4 -6.77 14.56 -14.87
CA TYR A 4 -5.30 14.57 -14.97
C TYR A 4 -4.62 15.09 -13.69
N ALA A 5 -5.26 15.98 -12.94
CA ALA A 5 -4.73 16.49 -11.69
C ALA A 5 -4.69 15.40 -10.60
N SER A 6 -5.73 14.56 -10.52
CA SER A 6 -5.77 13.45 -9.56
C SER A 6 -4.71 12.36 -9.85
N ARG A 7 -4.37 12.13 -11.13
CA ARG A 7 -3.27 11.21 -11.49
C ARG A 7 -1.91 11.74 -11.05
N GLY A 8 -1.65 13.02 -11.21
CA GLY A 8 -0.36 13.61 -10.89
C GLY A 8 0.01 13.54 -9.41
N LEU A 9 -0.92 13.83 -8.51
CA LEU A 9 -0.71 13.72 -7.06
C LEU A 9 -0.46 12.27 -6.62
N GLY A 10 -1.19 11.31 -7.19
CA GLY A 10 -0.99 9.90 -6.87
C GLY A 10 0.39 9.38 -7.24
N ASP A 11 0.99 9.86 -8.30
CA ASP A 11 2.31 9.39 -8.77
C ASP A 11 3.47 9.89 -7.90
N VAL A 12 3.33 11.05 -7.27
CA VAL A 12 4.32 11.58 -6.31
C VAL A 12 4.48 10.66 -5.10
N TYR A 13 3.38 10.17 -4.54
CA TYR A 13 3.42 9.30 -3.37
C TYR A 13 3.98 7.92 -3.71
N LYS A 14 3.66 7.38 -4.86
CA LYS A 14 4.08 6.05 -5.32
C LYS A 14 5.58 5.88 -5.28
N ARG A 15 6.36 6.90 -5.72
CA ARG A 15 7.81 6.86 -5.64
C ARG A 15 8.32 6.82 -4.20
N GLN A 16 7.73 7.61 -3.30
CA GLN A 16 8.16 7.62 -1.90
C GLN A 16 7.85 6.29 -1.21
N VAL A 17 6.71 5.70 -1.53
CA VAL A 17 6.35 4.36 -1.06
C VAL A 17 7.37 3.34 -1.53
N LEU A 18 7.71 3.33 -2.83
CA LEU A 18 8.73 2.44 -3.37
C LEU A 18 10.09 2.68 -2.72
N LYS A 19 10.48 3.94 -2.50
CA LYS A 19 11.74 4.27 -1.81
C LYS A 19 11.74 3.77 -0.37
N ALA A 20 10.64 3.92 0.35
CA ALA A 20 10.50 3.41 1.70
C ALA A 20 10.51 1.87 1.70
N LEU A 21 9.72 1.25 0.81
CA LEU A 21 9.70 -0.19 0.64
C LEU A 21 11.12 -0.72 0.38
N PHE A 22 11.86 -0.15 -0.58
CA PHE A 22 13.22 -0.60 -0.91
C PHE A 22 14.24 -0.35 0.20
N LYS A 23 14.09 0.69 1.01
CA LYS A 23 14.94 0.88 2.18
C LYS A 23 14.83 -0.33 3.13
N TYR A 24 13.61 -0.81 3.36
CA TYR A 24 13.35 -1.98 4.20
C TYR A 24 13.58 -3.30 3.45
N VAL A 25 13.42 -3.32 2.12
CA VAL A 25 13.77 -4.47 1.27
C VAL A 25 15.23 -4.86 1.42
N ASN A 26 16.15 -3.88 1.38
CA ASN A 26 17.59 -4.14 1.54
C ASN A 26 17.90 -4.66 2.94
N ASP A 27 17.31 -4.06 3.97
CA ASP A 27 17.48 -4.49 5.36
C ASP A 27 16.94 -5.92 5.57
N PHE A 28 15.93 -6.34 4.79
CA PHE A 28 15.25 -7.63 4.91
C PHE A 28 15.57 -8.64 3.80
N LYS A 29 16.49 -8.34 2.87
CA LYS A 29 16.84 -9.20 1.72
C LYS A 29 15.59 -9.72 1.01
N MET A 30 14.77 -8.81 0.47
CA MET A 30 13.59 -9.21 -0.31
C MET A 30 14.01 -9.76 -1.66
N ASP A 31 13.56 -10.96 -1.94
CA ASP A 31 13.73 -11.60 -3.23
C ASP A 31 12.56 -11.21 -4.14
N MET A 32 12.85 -10.45 -5.20
CA MET A 32 11.80 -9.97 -6.12
C MET A 32 11.17 -11.12 -6.93
N ASP A 33 11.84 -12.24 -7.09
CA ASP A 33 11.27 -13.43 -7.73
C ASP A 33 10.21 -14.10 -6.84
N HIS A 34 10.29 -13.85 -5.52
CA HIS A 34 9.32 -14.30 -4.52
C HIS A 34 8.53 -13.14 -3.93
N PHE A 35 8.27 -12.12 -4.73
CA PHE A 35 7.48 -10.96 -4.35
C PHE A 35 6.25 -10.82 -5.23
N MET A 36 5.12 -10.39 -4.66
CA MET A 36 3.95 -10.07 -5.45
C MET A 36 3.11 -8.96 -4.82
N VAL A 37 2.31 -8.32 -5.65
CA VAL A 37 1.35 -7.31 -5.23
C VAL A 37 -0.04 -7.95 -5.15
N VAL A 38 -0.79 -7.62 -4.10
CA VAL A 38 -2.18 -8.08 -3.95
C VAL A 38 -3.10 -6.90 -3.69
N SER A 39 -4.12 -6.75 -4.52
CA SER A 39 -5.16 -5.76 -4.30
C SER A 39 -6.14 -6.24 -3.22
N PRO A 40 -6.43 -5.43 -2.19
CA PRO A 40 -7.36 -5.81 -1.13
C PRO A 40 -8.81 -5.90 -1.61
N ASP A 41 -9.16 -5.17 -2.66
CA ASP A 41 -10.46 -5.22 -3.33
C ASP A 41 -10.40 -4.61 -4.74
N GLU A 42 -11.55 -4.52 -5.40
CA GLU A 42 -11.68 -3.98 -6.76
C GLU A 42 -11.39 -2.46 -6.80
N GLY A 43 -11.73 -1.73 -5.75
CA GLY A 43 -11.51 -0.28 -5.66
C GLY A 43 -10.03 0.10 -5.65
N ALA A 44 -9.19 -0.72 -5.04
CA ALA A 44 -7.75 -0.54 -4.96
C ALA A 44 -6.99 -1.12 -6.16
N LEU A 45 -7.67 -1.81 -7.10
CA LEU A 45 -7.02 -2.57 -8.18
C LEU A 45 -6.10 -1.71 -9.05
N ASN A 46 -6.54 -0.55 -9.50
CA ASN A 46 -5.73 0.33 -10.35
C ASN A 46 -4.41 0.78 -9.67
N ARG A 47 -4.46 1.00 -8.37
CA ARG A 47 -3.26 1.35 -7.57
C ARG A 47 -2.30 0.17 -7.52
N ASN A 48 -2.81 -1.02 -7.25
CA ASN A 48 -2.00 -2.23 -7.14
C ASN A 48 -1.46 -2.68 -8.51
N MET A 49 -2.21 -2.51 -9.60
CA MET A 49 -1.72 -2.69 -10.98
C MET A 49 -0.50 -1.81 -11.27
N TYR A 50 -0.52 -0.57 -10.81
CA TYR A 50 0.63 0.32 -10.99
C TYR A 50 1.87 -0.24 -10.28
N TYR A 51 1.76 -0.62 -9.01
CA TYR A 51 2.91 -1.19 -8.27
C TYR A 51 3.39 -2.50 -8.89
N SER A 52 2.50 -3.41 -9.24
CA SER A 52 2.85 -4.67 -9.92
C SER A 52 3.59 -4.41 -11.24
N SER A 53 3.09 -3.51 -12.07
CA SER A 53 3.70 -3.16 -13.36
C SER A 53 5.08 -2.52 -13.19
N VAL A 54 5.23 -1.59 -12.24
CA VAL A 54 6.50 -0.90 -11.98
C VAL A 54 7.55 -1.84 -11.40
N LEU A 55 7.14 -2.74 -10.51
CA LEU A 55 8.03 -3.71 -9.87
C LEU A 55 8.32 -4.93 -10.79
N GLY A 56 7.50 -5.13 -11.83
CA GLY A 56 7.64 -6.28 -12.72
C GLY A 56 7.26 -7.61 -12.05
N VAL A 57 6.30 -7.58 -11.11
CA VAL A 57 5.88 -8.74 -10.31
C VAL A 57 4.41 -9.09 -10.54
N ASP A 58 4.01 -10.30 -10.13
CA ASP A 58 2.64 -10.77 -10.23
C ASP A 58 1.65 -9.88 -9.45
N LEU A 59 0.42 -9.82 -9.96
CA LEU A 59 -0.71 -9.19 -9.30
C LEU A 59 -1.77 -10.24 -8.95
N GLY A 60 -2.17 -10.25 -7.68
CA GLY A 60 -3.38 -10.93 -7.22
C GLY A 60 -4.41 -9.93 -6.72
N MET A 61 -5.64 -10.35 -6.50
CA MET A 61 -6.68 -9.52 -5.91
C MET A 61 -7.65 -10.33 -5.08
N PHE A 62 -8.23 -9.67 -4.08
CA PHE A 62 -9.39 -10.17 -3.38
C PHE A 62 -10.68 -9.59 -3.95
N TYR A 63 -11.64 -10.47 -4.13
CA TYR A 63 -13.00 -10.12 -4.55
C TYR A 63 -13.95 -10.33 -3.37
N LYS A 64 -14.74 -9.30 -3.05
CA LYS A 64 -15.76 -9.37 -1.99
C LYS A 64 -17.05 -9.94 -2.56
N ARG A 65 -17.26 -11.25 -2.43
CA ARG A 65 -18.54 -11.85 -2.78
C ARG A 65 -19.60 -11.45 -1.76
N ARG A 66 -20.65 -10.78 -2.23
CA ARG A 66 -21.78 -10.36 -1.40
C ARG A 66 -22.98 -11.29 -1.58
N ASP A 67 -23.70 -11.53 -0.49
CA ASP A 67 -24.99 -12.23 -0.56
C ASP A 67 -26.09 -11.22 -0.91
N TYR A 68 -26.48 -11.21 -2.16
CA TYR A 68 -27.55 -10.34 -2.66
C TYR A 68 -28.96 -10.84 -2.26
N SER A 69 -29.08 -12.03 -1.68
CA SER A 69 -30.36 -12.57 -1.18
C SER A 69 -30.77 -11.98 0.17
N ARG A 70 -29.86 -11.31 0.87
CA ARG A 70 -30.09 -10.76 2.21
C ARG A 70 -29.63 -9.31 2.30
N ILE A 71 -30.36 -8.52 3.08
CA ILE A 71 -29.96 -7.18 3.46
C ILE A 71 -29.85 -7.12 4.98
N VAL A 72 -28.67 -6.80 5.51
CA VAL A 72 -28.40 -6.64 6.94
C VAL A 72 -27.88 -5.23 7.15
N ASN A 73 -28.55 -4.44 7.99
CA ASN A 73 -28.22 -3.04 8.26
C ASN A 73 -28.08 -2.18 6.98
N GLY A 74 -28.99 -2.40 6.00
CA GLY A 74 -29.00 -1.65 4.73
C GLY A 74 -27.91 -2.04 3.74
N ARG A 75 -27.16 -3.11 3.95
CA ARG A 75 -26.10 -3.61 3.08
C ARG A 75 -26.20 -5.10 2.85
N ASN A 76 -25.75 -5.54 1.68
CA ASN A 76 -25.61 -6.98 1.42
C ASN A 76 -24.38 -7.50 2.16
N PRO A 77 -24.50 -8.52 3.04
CA PRO A 77 -23.38 -9.05 3.80
C PRO A 77 -22.31 -9.65 2.88
N ILE A 78 -21.04 -9.49 3.26
CA ILE A 78 -19.93 -10.16 2.59
C ILE A 78 -19.92 -11.61 3.02
N VAL A 79 -20.01 -12.55 2.07
CA VAL A 79 -20.08 -13.99 2.33
C VAL A 79 -18.70 -14.63 2.27
N ALA A 80 -17.82 -14.11 1.44
CA ALA A 80 -16.46 -14.60 1.29
C ALA A 80 -15.53 -13.52 0.66
N HIS A 81 -14.26 -13.60 1.03
CA HIS A 81 -13.17 -12.97 0.30
C HIS A 81 -12.56 -14.05 -0.60
N GLU A 82 -12.87 -13.99 -1.89
CA GLU A 82 -12.31 -14.90 -2.88
C GLU A 82 -11.01 -14.31 -3.43
N TYR A 83 -9.94 -15.10 -3.45
CA TYR A 83 -8.66 -14.69 -3.99
C TYR A 83 -8.55 -15.10 -5.46
N LEU A 84 -8.14 -14.17 -6.30
CA LEU A 84 -7.88 -14.35 -7.72
C LEU A 84 -6.42 -13.98 -8.01
N GLY A 85 -5.66 -14.91 -8.56
CA GLY A 85 -4.25 -14.69 -8.91
C GLY A 85 -3.39 -15.93 -8.72
N ASN A 86 -2.10 -15.77 -8.95
CA ASN A 86 -1.10 -16.82 -8.73
C ASN A 86 -0.95 -17.12 -7.24
N SER A 87 -0.36 -18.27 -6.89
CA SER A 87 -0.12 -18.64 -5.49
C SER A 87 0.74 -17.59 -4.78
N VAL A 88 0.35 -17.27 -3.55
CA VAL A 88 1.10 -16.40 -2.62
C VAL A 88 2.04 -17.21 -1.71
N GLU A 89 2.03 -18.53 -1.83
CA GLU A 89 2.79 -19.42 -0.96
C GLU A 89 4.28 -19.12 -1.02
N GLY A 90 4.90 -18.91 0.14
CA GLY A 90 6.30 -18.57 0.29
C GLY A 90 6.71 -17.17 -0.21
N LYS A 91 5.75 -16.37 -0.73
CA LYS A 91 6.03 -15.05 -1.27
C LYS A 91 5.90 -13.95 -0.22
N ASP A 92 6.66 -12.89 -0.43
CA ASP A 92 6.47 -11.61 0.21
C ASP A 92 5.35 -10.86 -0.53
N VAL A 93 4.34 -10.38 0.20
CA VAL A 93 3.15 -9.77 -0.39
C VAL A 93 3.04 -8.30 0.00
N PHE A 94 2.87 -7.42 -1.00
CA PHE A 94 2.59 -6.01 -0.82
C PHE A 94 1.13 -5.70 -1.14
N ILE A 95 0.45 -5.03 -0.20
CA ILE A 95 -0.95 -4.63 -0.31
C ILE A 95 -1.00 -3.11 -0.25
N ALA A 96 -1.53 -2.43 -1.28
CA ALA A 96 -1.66 -0.98 -1.28
C ALA A 96 -3.13 -0.55 -1.29
N ASP A 97 -3.48 0.30 -0.32
CA ASP A 97 -4.79 0.94 -0.25
C ASP A 97 -4.68 2.47 -0.14
N ASP A 98 -5.80 3.21 -0.19
CA ASP A 98 -5.80 4.66 0.03
C ASP A 98 -5.90 5.01 1.52
N ILE A 99 -6.68 4.26 2.27
CA ILE A 99 -6.98 4.59 3.66
C ILE A 99 -7.03 3.33 4.53
N ILE A 100 -6.35 3.38 5.66
CA ILE A 100 -6.60 2.48 6.77
C ILE A 100 -7.47 3.24 7.77
N SER A 101 -8.80 3.00 7.74
CA SER A 101 -9.74 3.56 8.70
C SER A 101 -9.74 2.72 9.98
N SER A 102 -10.67 1.79 10.16
CA SER A 102 -10.62 0.84 11.29
C SER A 102 -9.48 -0.18 11.17
N GLY A 103 -9.04 -0.47 9.96
CA GLY A 103 -8.02 -1.46 9.67
C GLY A 103 -8.53 -2.90 9.53
N GLU A 104 -9.79 -3.17 9.89
CA GLU A 104 -10.38 -4.52 9.85
C GLU A 104 -10.20 -5.19 8.48
N SER A 105 -10.57 -4.49 7.40
CA SER A 105 -10.45 -5.04 6.05
C SER A 105 -9.01 -5.40 5.68
N MET A 106 -8.04 -4.58 6.09
CA MET A 106 -6.62 -4.83 5.83
C MET A 106 -6.13 -6.05 6.61
N LEU A 107 -6.52 -6.15 7.87
CA LEU A 107 -6.16 -7.28 8.73
C LEU A 107 -6.82 -8.58 8.28
N ASP A 108 -8.09 -8.55 7.85
CA ASP A 108 -8.78 -9.70 7.28
C ASP A 108 -8.04 -10.25 6.05
N ILE A 109 -7.61 -9.36 5.15
CA ILE A 109 -6.82 -9.73 3.98
C ILE A 109 -5.46 -10.30 4.39
N ALA A 110 -4.77 -9.70 5.35
CA ALA A 110 -3.50 -10.19 5.85
C ALA A 110 -3.63 -11.61 6.46
N ILE A 111 -4.67 -11.83 7.26
CA ILE A 111 -4.97 -13.15 7.84
C ILE A 111 -5.25 -14.17 6.73
N GLU A 112 -6.02 -13.80 5.71
CA GLU A 112 -6.36 -14.69 4.60
C GLU A 112 -5.14 -15.04 3.74
N LEU A 113 -4.21 -14.10 3.54
CA LEU A 113 -2.94 -14.35 2.88
C LEU A 113 -2.03 -15.28 3.70
N LYS A 114 -1.98 -15.12 5.02
CA LYS A 114 -1.22 -16.03 5.90
C LYS A 114 -1.80 -17.45 5.90
N LYS A 115 -3.12 -17.63 5.81
CA LYS A 115 -3.74 -18.96 5.60
C LYS A 115 -3.30 -19.61 4.30
N ARG A 116 -2.91 -18.81 3.30
CA ARG A 116 -2.37 -19.24 2.00
C ARG A 116 -0.85 -19.36 2.00
N ASN A 117 -0.23 -19.38 3.17
CA ASN A 117 1.21 -19.50 3.39
C ASN A 117 2.05 -18.35 2.80
N ALA A 118 1.51 -17.12 2.72
CA ALA A 118 2.32 -15.95 2.42
C ALA A 118 3.42 -15.79 3.49
N LYS A 119 4.65 -15.50 3.04
CA LYS A 119 5.82 -15.41 3.92
C LYS A 119 5.76 -14.14 4.77
N ARG A 120 5.79 -12.98 4.16
CA ARG A 120 5.69 -11.68 4.81
C ARG A 120 4.60 -10.83 4.17
N ILE A 121 4.00 -9.96 4.96
CA ILE A 121 2.93 -9.07 4.49
C ILE A 121 3.29 -7.63 4.81
N PHE A 122 3.35 -6.83 3.75
CA PHE A 122 3.62 -5.41 3.76
C PHE A 122 2.36 -4.67 3.32
N ALA A 123 1.75 -3.92 4.23
CA ALA A 123 0.60 -3.09 3.90
C ALA A 123 1.03 -1.64 3.67
N TYR A 124 0.31 -0.93 2.82
CA TYR A 124 0.49 0.49 2.60
C TYR A 124 -0.87 1.20 2.56
N ALA A 125 -0.92 2.38 3.18
CA ALA A 125 -2.03 3.32 2.99
C ALA A 125 -1.52 4.76 2.83
N THR A 126 -2.17 5.52 1.95
CA THR A 126 -1.92 6.95 1.84
C THR A 126 -2.34 7.66 3.12
N TYR A 127 -3.47 7.27 3.70
CA TYR A 127 -4.01 7.85 4.93
C TYR A 127 -4.12 6.78 6.03
N PRO A 128 -3.07 6.61 6.88
CA PRO A 128 -3.09 5.67 8.01
C PRO A 128 -3.79 6.31 9.21
N ILE A 129 -5.13 6.23 9.28
CA ILE A 129 -5.94 6.95 10.28
C ILE A 129 -6.08 6.14 11.58
N PHE A 130 -6.26 4.81 11.50
CA PHE A 130 -6.42 3.90 12.64
C PHE A 130 -7.51 4.35 13.63
N THR A 131 -8.74 4.56 13.12
CA THR A 131 -9.87 5.09 13.91
C THR A 131 -10.25 4.25 15.13
N ASN A 132 -9.95 2.95 15.10
CA ASN A 132 -10.26 2.00 16.20
C ASN A 132 -9.05 1.74 17.11
N GLY A 133 -8.01 2.60 17.06
CA GLY A 133 -6.77 2.39 17.83
C GLY A 133 -5.77 1.48 17.13
N LEU A 134 -4.69 1.16 17.82
CA LEU A 134 -3.54 0.42 17.28
C LEU A 134 -3.49 -1.05 17.74
N GLU A 135 -4.29 -1.41 18.75
CA GLU A 135 -4.22 -2.69 19.44
C GLU A 135 -4.42 -3.89 18.51
N ALA A 136 -5.32 -3.75 17.51
CA ALA A 136 -5.56 -4.82 16.54
C ALA A 136 -4.32 -5.08 15.65
N PHE A 137 -3.60 -4.02 15.28
CA PHE A 137 -2.35 -4.12 14.51
C PHE A 137 -1.18 -4.58 15.39
N ASP A 138 -1.09 -4.11 16.64
CA ASP A 138 -0.10 -4.59 17.61
C ASP A 138 -0.22 -6.12 17.79
N LYS A 139 -1.45 -6.61 17.95
CA LYS A 139 -1.73 -8.04 18.02
C LYS A 139 -1.40 -8.77 16.73
N ALA A 140 -1.81 -8.23 15.58
CA ALA A 140 -1.54 -8.85 14.28
C ALA A 140 -0.04 -8.96 13.99
N TYR A 141 0.75 -7.96 14.40
CA TYR A 141 2.20 -7.98 14.31
C TYR A 141 2.80 -9.05 15.25
N ALA A 142 2.39 -9.07 16.51
CA ALA A 142 2.85 -10.07 17.49
C ALA A 142 2.51 -11.51 17.06
N ASP A 143 1.35 -11.72 16.43
CA ASP A 143 0.89 -13.01 15.90
C ASP A 143 1.53 -13.36 14.54
N GLY A 144 2.41 -12.50 13.99
CA GLY A 144 3.04 -12.68 12.68
C GLY A 144 2.06 -12.66 11.50
N LYS A 145 0.93 -11.95 11.65
CA LYS A 145 -0.09 -11.82 10.59
C LYS A 145 0.22 -10.67 9.63
N ILE A 146 0.88 -9.64 10.12
CA ILE A 146 1.38 -8.52 9.33
C ILE A 146 2.80 -8.21 9.77
N ASP A 147 3.65 -7.86 8.83
CA ASP A 147 5.06 -7.59 9.13
C ASP A 147 5.31 -6.07 9.24
N TYR A 148 4.85 -5.29 8.25
CA TYR A 148 5.00 -3.83 8.25
C TYR A 148 3.80 -3.12 7.63
N VAL A 149 3.52 -1.92 8.15
CA VAL A 149 2.53 -0.99 7.59
C VAL A 149 3.21 0.32 7.25
N PHE A 150 3.22 0.65 5.97
CA PHE A 150 3.72 1.92 5.45
C PHE A 150 2.58 2.94 5.39
N GLY A 151 2.80 4.11 5.93
CA GLY A 151 1.80 5.18 5.90
C GLY A 151 2.43 6.54 5.63
N THR A 152 1.76 7.37 4.81
CA THR A 152 2.28 8.71 4.53
C THR A 152 2.04 9.67 5.69
N ASN A 153 2.80 10.77 5.69
CA ASN A 153 2.60 11.88 6.62
C ASN A 153 1.59 12.93 6.12
N LEU A 154 0.62 12.52 5.31
CA LEU A 154 -0.48 13.38 4.84
C LEU A 154 -1.64 13.51 5.82
N SER A 155 -1.73 12.61 6.79
CA SER A 155 -2.65 12.69 7.92
C SER A 155 -1.90 12.84 9.23
N TYR A 156 -2.59 13.25 10.29
CA TYR A 156 -1.98 13.30 11.62
C TYR A 156 -1.58 11.89 12.05
N ARG A 157 -0.37 11.77 12.55
CA ARG A 157 0.19 10.53 13.12
C ARG A 157 0.47 10.79 14.60
N THR A 158 -0.12 9.96 15.45
CA THR A 158 0.12 10.07 16.89
C THR A 158 1.55 9.66 17.24
N PRO A 159 2.14 10.19 18.31
CA PRO A 159 3.45 9.73 18.80
C PRO A 159 3.46 8.23 19.08
N GLU A 160 2.33 7.66 19.52
CA GLU A 160 2.16 6.23 19.73
C GLU A 160 2.32 5.44 18.43
N LEU A 161 1.68 5.85 17.35
CA LEU A 161 1.81 5.20 16.04
C LEU A 161 3.27 5.23 15.56
N LEU A 162 3.93 6.39 15.69
CA LEU A 162 5.32 6.57 15.27
C LEU A 162 6.32 5.75 16.09
N SER A 163 5.95 5.31 17.30
CA SER A 163 6.77 4.46 18.15
C SER A 163 6.63 2.95 17.87
N ARG A 164 5.68 2.56 17.00
CA ARG A 164 5.45 1.14 16.69
C ARG A 164 6.51 0.59 15.73
N GLU A 165 7.09 -0.55 16.07
CA GLU A 165 8.09 -1.24 15.25
C GLU A 165 7.55 -1.66 13.88
N TRP A 166 6.26 -1.98 13.81
CA TRP A 166 5.59 -2.37 12.57
C TRP A 166 5.20 -1.19 11.68
N PHE A 167 5.27 0.07 12.18
CA PHE A 167 4.86 1.23 11.38
C PHE A 167 6.07 1.93 10.74
N CYS A 168 5.98 2.14 9.44
CA CYS A 168 7.00 2.80 8.63
C CYS A 168 6.45 4.08 8.03
N GLU A 169 6.94 5.23 8.48
CA GLU A 169 6.54 6.51 7.92
C GLU A 169 7.12 6.72 6.52
N VAL A 170 6.25 7.09 5.59
CA VAL A 170 6.61 7.53 4.23
C VAL A 170 6.53 9.05 4.18
N ASP A 171 7.67 9.74 4.26
CA ASP A 171 7.71 11.19 4.21
C ASP A 171 7.54 11.73 2.78
N VAL A 172 6.46 12.46 2.57
CA VAL A 172 6.11 13.13 1.30
C VAL A 172 6.23 14.66 1.38
N SER A 173 6.65 15.24 2.50
CA SER A 173 6.69 16.67 2.79
C SER A 173 7.44 17.48 1.73
N LYS A 174 8.61 16.98 1.31
CA LYS A 174 9.42 17.64 0.27
C LYS A 174 8.66 17.80 -1.04
N TYR A 175 7.90 16.80 -1.44
CA TYR A 175 7.15 16.84 -2.71
C TYR A 175 5.94 17.74 -2.59
N LEU A 176 5.26 17.72 -1.45
CA LEU A 176 4.16 18.62 -1.17
C LEU A 176 4.64 20.08 -1.20
N SER A 177 5.81 20.37 -0.62
CA SER A 177 6.43 21.70 -0.67
C SER A 177 6.72 22.16 -2.09
N TYR A 178 7.26 21.29 -2.96
CA TYR A 178 7.49 21.61 -4.37
C TYR A 178 6.19 21.85 -5.13
N LEU A 179 5.13 21.08 -4.83
CA LEU A 179 3.83 21.26 -5.45
C LEU A 179 3.22 22.61 -5.05
N ILE A 180 3.24 22.96 -3.76
CA ILE A 180 2.76 24.24 -3.25
C ILE A 180 3.55 25.41 -3.89
N MET A 181 4.87 25.29 -3.95
CA MET A 181 5.74 26.31 -4.58
C MET A 181 5.38 26.48 -6.07
N ALA A 182 5.25 25.38 -6.81
CA ALA A 182 4.94 25.43 -8.23
C ALA A 182 3.58 26.08 -8.50
N LEU A 183 2.55 25.72 -7.73
CA LEU A 183 1.21 26.32 -7.83
C LEU A 183 1.23 27.80 -7.46
N ASN A 184 1.98 28.20 -6.42
CA ASN A 184 2.05 29.59 -5.98
C ASN A 184 2.80 30.51 -6.95
N HIS A 185 3.64 29.95 -7.82
CA HIS A 185 4.41 30.69 -8.82
C HIS A 185 3.95 30.43 -10.27
N ASP A 186 2.75 29.89 -10.46
CA ASP A 186 2.19 29.52 -11.77
C ASP A 186 3.15 28.68 -12.63
N MET A 187 3.98 27.87 -11.99
CA MET A 187 4.94 26.99 -12.66
C MET A 187 4.31 25.68 -13.06
N SER A 188 4.80 25.07 -14.14
CA SER A 188 4.37 23.73 -14.54
C SER A 188 4.77 22.70 -13.49
N ILE A 189 3.78 21.95 -13.00
CA ILE A 189 3.97 20.85 -12.06
C ILE A 189 4.40 19.54 -12.72
N SER A 190 4.39 19.46 -14.06
CA SER A 190 4.69 18.22 -14.80
C SER A 190 6.04 17.59 -14.42
N LYS A 191 7.09 18.39 -14.25
CA LYS A 191 8.43 17.90 -13.83
C LYS A 191 8.48 17.39 -12.38
N VAL A 192 7.56 17.87 -11.53
CA VAL A 192 7.45 17.45 -10.13
C VAL A 192 6.66 16.16 -10.04
N ILE A 193 5.64 16.02 -10.92
CA ILE A 193 4.66 14.94 -10.93
C ILE A 193 5.17 13.70 -11.68
N ASP A 194 6.08 13.86 -12.68
CA ASP A 194 6.59 12.70 -13.43
C ASP A 194 7.68 11.95 -12.64
N PRO A 195 7.35 10.81 -12.00
CA PRO A 195 8.30 10.03 -11.24
C PRO A 195 9.01 8.97 -12.08
N HIS A 196 8.62 8.73 -13.36
CA HIS A 196 9.05 7.56 -14.12
C HIS A 196 10.57 7.42 -14.19
N GLN A 197 11.29 8.45 -14.61
CA GLN A 197 12.76 8.40 -14.69
C GLN A 197 13.41 8.13 -13.32
N LYS A 198 12.85 8.71 -12.26
CA LYS A 198 13.39 8.57 -10.90
C LYS A 198 13.07 7.21 -10.28
N ILE A 199 11.95 6.61 -10.68
CA ILE A 199 11.57 5.24 -10.29
C ILE A 199 12.44 4.25 -11.03
N SER A 200 12.64 4.40 -12.35
CA SER A 200 13.51 3.54 -13.14
C SER A 200 14.94 3.53 -12.58
N ALA A 201 15.50 4.70 -12.26
CA ALA A 201 16.80 4.79 -11.62
C ALA A 201 16.87 4.12 -10.23
N LEU A 202 15.78 4.17 -9.46
CA LEU A 202 15.68 3.49 -8.18
C LEU A 202 15.67 1.96 -8.35
N LEU A 203 14.92 1.46 -9.33
CA LEU A 203 14.84 0.03 -9.67
C LEU A 203 16.17 -0.51 -10.21
N GLU A 204 16.84 0.25 -11.10
CA GLU A 204 18.16 -0.12 -11.63
C GLU A 204 19.22 -0.24 -10.54
N LYS A 205 19.20 0.70 -9.60
CA LYS A 205 20.12 0.65 -8.45
C LYS A 205 19.94 -0.63 -7.63
N HIS A 206 18.70 -1.07 -7.41
CA HIS A 206 18.41 -2.28 -6.63
C HIS A 206 18.62 -3.59 -7.38
N LYS A 207 18.70 -3.56 -8.70
CA LYS A 207 19.07 -4.77 -9.47
C LYS A 207 20.58 -5.03 -9.47
N ASN A 208 21.37 -4.01 -9.13
CA ASN A 208 22.84 -4.04 -9.17
C ASN A 208 23.49 -4.15 -7.78
N ASP A 209 22.72 -4.03 -6.70
CA ASP A 209 23.11 -4.26 -5.31
C ASP A 209 22.70 -5.68 -4.86
#